data_b801ea08367e1906ee1191d0917fa322
#
_entry.id   b801ea08367e1906ee1191d0917fa322
#
_cell.length_a   1.000
_cell.length_b   1.000
_cell.length_c   1.000
_cell.angle_alpha   90.00
_cell.angle_beta   90.00
_cell.angle_gamma   90.00
#
_symmetry.space_group_name_H-M   'P 1'
#
loop_
_entity.id
_entity.type
_entity.pdbx_description
1 polymer ?
#
loop_
_entity_poly.entity_id
_entity_poly.type
_entity_poly.pdbx_seq_one_letter_code
_entity_poly.pdbx_strand_id
1 'polypeptide(L)'
;DTHRWLEFRRVLFRSKTFKRFAAILSVVALVGAIFIGCGKSEAKKDSTSKGTTSTDEANLQTVRLNEVVRSVFYAPMYVAINEGFFEEEGLNIDLSTGQGADKTMQQLLSGNADIGFSGPEQVVYIYNQGREDYPVVFGQLTQKDGSFLVGREAEEDFDWSSLKGKEIIGGRPGGIPEMALEYVLKENGLDPENDVNMVTNVDFTATAGAFKSGTGDYVALFEPTATMLENDGGGSIVSSVGEQAGNIAYTCFYTTKSYMDENPEIIQKFTNAIYKGQLWVQQHTSEEIADSISSFFPGTDKDVIVKVIDNYKSIDAFSETPEVSEDGLNKLMDIIQGYDSSLIQTRPDFNVIVNNSFAEEATK
;
A
#
# COMPACT_ATOMS: atom_id res chain seq x y z
N ASP A 1 2.59 -25.51 17.24
CA ASP A 1 3.60 -25.34 18.27
C ASP A 1 3.41 -24.02 19.00
N THR A 2 2.96 -24.11 20.26
CA THR A 2 2.53 -23.01 21.14
C THR A 2 3.63 -21.98 21.46
N HIS A 3 4.86 -22.20 21.06
CA HIS A 3 5.99 -21.30 21.35
C HIS A 3 6.09 -20.09 20.43
N ARG A 4 5.70 -20.20 19.15
CA ARG A 4 5.76 -19.09 18.17
C ARG A 4 4.73 -18.00 18.49
N TRP A 5 3.56 -18.41 19.00
CA TRP A 5 2.46 -17.47 19.34
C TRP A 5 2.71 -16.68 20.63
N LEU A 6 3.45 -17.26 21.56
CA LEU A 6 3.81 -16.57 22.82
C LEU A 6 4.89 -15.50 22.63
N GLU A 7 5.75 -15.61 21.63
CA GLU A 7 6.72 -14.55 21.31
C GLU A 7 6.04 -13.37 20.64
N PHE A 8 5.07 -13.57 19.74
CA PHE A 8 4.31 -12.51 19.11
C PHE A 8 3.54 -11.65 20.14
N ARG A 9 2.98 -12.28 21.18
CA ARG A 9 2.34 -11.58 22.30
C ARG A 9 3.34 -10.85 23.20
N ARG A 10 4.58 -11.32 23.30
CA ARG A 10 5.61 -10.69 24.16
C ARG A 10 6.23 -9.44 23.54
N VAL A 11 6.29 -9.32 22.23
CA VAL A 11 6.81 -8.14 21.54
C VAL A 11 5.84 -6.96 21.64
N LEU A 12 4.54 -7.19 21.67
CA LEU A 12 3.54 -6.13 21.80
C LEU A 12 3.37 -5.56 23.22
N PHE A 13 3.88 -6.21 24.29
CA PHE A 13 3.64 -5.81 25.70
C PHE A 13 4.88 -5.60 26.56
N ARG A 14 6.08 -5.48 26.01
CA ARG A 14 7.28 -5.18 26.81
C ARG A 14 8.05 -3.95 26.34
N SER A 15 7.48 -2.77 26.53
CA SER A 15 8.25 -1.53 26.69
C SER A 15 8.10 -1.03 28.13
N LYS A 16 8.92 -1.57 29.04
CA LYS A 16 9.13 -1.04 30.38
C LYS A 16 10.20 0.07 30.35
N THR A 17 9.95 1.17 29.66
CA THR A 17 10.82 2.36 29.71
C THR A 17 10.02 3.67 29.80
N PHE A 18 8.83 3.65 30.44
CA PHE A 18 8.00 4.84 30.58
C PHE A 18 7.90 5.35 32.04
N LYS A 19 8.93 5.14 32.87
CA LYS A 19 8.94 5.63 34.25
C LYS A 19 10.24 6.31 34.66
N ARG A 20 10.93 7.07 33.79
CA ARG A 20 12.11 7.88 34.23
C ARG A 20 12.32 9.15 33.40
N PHE A 21 11.26 9.89 32.98
CA PHE A 21 11.39 11.25 32.45
C PHE A 21 10.25 12.16 32.90
N ALA A 22 10.00 12.17 34.21
CA ALA A 22 9.07 13.14 34.82
C ALA A 22 9.80 13.81 36.02
N ALA A 23 10.92 14.46 35.76
CA ALA A 23 11.54 15.38 36.69
C ALA A 23 12.71 16.08 36.01
N ILE A 24 12.45 17.15 35.26
CA ILE A 24 13.32 18.31 34.97
C ILE A 24 12.55 19.15 33.92
N LEU A 25 11.68 20.01 34.39
CA LEU A 25 11.20 21.19 33.65
C LEU A 25 10.40 22.06 34.64
N SER A 26 11.11 22.67 35.55
CA SER A 26 10.65 23.85 36.25
C SER A 26 11.88 24.73 36.45
N VAL A 27 11.84 25.91 35.98
CA VAL A 27 12.73 27.08 36.07
C VAL A 27 13.19 27.52 34.68
N VAL A 28 12.47 28.42 34.09
CA VAL A 28 12.86 29.72 33.56
C VAL A 28 11.59 30.41 33.05
N ALA A 29 10.95 31.19 33.91
CA ALA A 29 10.07 32.27 33.53
C ALA A 29 10.67 33.56 34.09
N LEU A 30 10.51 34.63 33.39
CA LEU A 30 10.88 36.02 33.66
C LEU A 30 12.13 36.52 32.94
N VAL A 31 11.86 37.37 31.94
CA VAL A 31 12.34 38.76 31.83
C VAL A 31 12.08 39.24 30.39
N GLY A 32 11.34 40.35 30.26
CA GLY A 32 11.49 41.26 29.13
C GLY A 32 10.23 41.75 28.42
N ALA A 33 9.44 42.55 29.10
CA ALA A 33 8.46 43.44 28.43
C ALA A 33 9.13 44.70 27.89
N ILE A 34 8.40 45.36 26.97
CA ILE A 34 8.51 46.74 26.53
C ILE A 34 9.39 46.96 25.28
N PHE A 35 8.71 47.21 24.14
CA PHE A 35 8.87 48.44 23.36
C PHE A 35 7.61 48.67 22.50
N ILE A 36 6.88 49.74 22.89
CA ILE A 36 5.83 50.38 22.15
C ILE A 36 6.52 51.37 21.22
N GLY A 37 6.18 51.36 19.94
CA GLY A 37 6.63 52.37 18.96
C GLY A 37 5.55 52.61 17.92
N CYS A 38 4.70 53.62 18.15
CA CYS A 38 3.78 54.20 17.19
C CYS A 38 4.53 54.92 16.05
N GLY A 39 4.14 54.69 14.81
CA GLY A 39 4.52 55.48 13.65
C GLY A 39 3.39 55.47 12.63
N LYS A 40 2.55 56.54 12.68
CA LYS A 40 1.57 56.89 11.66
C LYS A 40 2.29 57.53 10.47
N SER A 41 1.98 57.14 9.24
CA SER A 41 2.09 58.03 8.07
C SER A 41 1.05 57.65 7.03
N GLU A 42 0.36 58.69 6.56
CA GLU A 42 -0.81 58.64 5.66
C GLU A 42 -0.42 58.60 4.18
N ALA A 43 -1.27 57.89 3.44
CA ALA A 43 -1.84 58.18 2.10
C ALA A 43 -0.95 58.47 0.89
N LYS A 44 -1.13 57.64 -0.13
CA LYS A 44 -1.64 58.15 -1.43
C LYS A 44 -2.29 57.02 -2.23
N LYS A 45 -3.54 57.25 -2.62
CA LYS A 45 -4.27 56.50 -3.65
C LYS A 45 -3.61 56.70 -5.00
N ASP A 46 -3.44 55.68 -5.77
CA ASP A 46 -3.73 55.75 -7.19
C ASP A 46 -4.25 54.40 -7.70
N SER A 47 -5.35 54.48 -8.37
CA SER A 47 -6.16 53.42 -8.92
C SER A 47 -5.67 53.06 -10.31
N THR A 48 -5.44 51.74 -10.57
CA THR A 48 -5.72 51.22 -11.90
C THR A 48 -6.08 49.72 -11.76
N SER A 49 -7.35 49.49 -11.93
CA SER A 49 -7.98 48.19 -12.08
C SER A 49 -7.41 47.47 -13.30
N LYS A 50 -6.84 46.27 -13.08
CA LYS A 50 -6.92 45.18 -14.05
C LYS A 50 -7.44 43.95 -13.31
N GLY A 51 -8.63 43.58 -13.68
CA GLY A 51 -9.27 42.35 -13.17
C GLY A 51 -8.38 41.16 -13.45
N THR A 52 -7.83 40.63 -12.39
CA THR A 52 -7.38 39.24 -12.36
C THR A 52 -8.56 38.47 -11.78
N THR A 53 -9.14 37.65 -12.59
CA THR A 53 -10.12 36.66 -12.17
C THR A 53 -9.45 35.86 -11.06
N SER A 54 -9.85 36.11 -9.81
CA SER A 54 -9.57 35.19 -8.74
C SER A 54 -10.33 33.91 -9.10
N THR A 55 -9.63 32.89 -9.59
CA THR A 55 -10.08 31.54 -9.39
C THR A 55 -10.31 31.42 -7.89
N ASP A 56 -11.54 31.20 -7.47
CA ASP A 56 -11.87 30.74 -6.14
C ASP A 56 -10.92 29.56 -5.87
N GLU A 57 -10.03 29.69 -4.90
CA GLU A 57 -9.36 28.54 -4.31
C GLU A 57 -10.51 27.71 -3.72
N ALA A 58 -10.93 26.70 -4.44
CA ALA A 58 -11.95 25.77 -3.97
C ALA A 58 -11.48 25.29 -2.60
N ASN A 59 -12.35 25.40 -1.61
CA ASN A 59 -12.04 24.96 -0.25
C ASN A 59 -12.06 23.43 -0.25
N LEU A 60 -10.96 22.83 -0.74
CA LEU A 60 -10.81 21.38 -0.89
C LEU A 60 -10.83 20.72 0.49
N GLN A 61 -11.59 19.65 0.61
CA GLN A 61 -11.61 18.85 1.83
C GLN A 61 -10.39 17.93 1.86
N THR A 62 -9.54 18.07 2.89
CA THR A 62 -8.37 17.21 3.04
C THR A 62 -8.77 15.82 3.56
N VAL A 63 -8.27 14.79 2.86
CA VAL A 63 -8.38 13.36 3.22
C VAL A 63 -6.97 12.83 3.47
N ARG A 64 -6.73 12.31 4.67
CA ARG A 64 -5.46 11.69 5.06
C ARG A 64 -5.44 10.25 4.59
N LEU A 65 -4.65 9.98 3.55
CA LEU A 65 -4.48 8.65 2.97
C LEU A 65 -3.14 8.06 3.41
N ASN A 66 -3.14 6.88 4.02
CA ASN A 66 -1.90 6.17 4.35
C ASN A 66 -1.74 4.93 3.45
N GLU A 67 -0.74 4.96 2.58
CA GLU A 67 -0.38 3.84 1.70
C GLU A 67 0.60 2.89 2.39
N VAL A 68 0.55 1.60 2.04
CA VAL A 68 1.41 0.56 2.60
C VAL A 68 2.90 0.79 2.31
N VAL A 69 3.21 1.18 1.08
CA VAL A 69 4.57 1.46 0.57
C VAL A 69 4.46 2.33 -0.69
N ARG A 70 5.50 3.12 -0.98
CA ARG A 70 5.60 3.82 -2.26
C ARG A 70 6.01 2.83 -3.36
N SER A 71 5.14 2.59 -4.36
CA SER A 71 5.41 1.66 -5.45
C SER A 71 4.69 2.05 -6.73
N VAL A 72 5.34 1.89 -7.89
CA VAL A 72 4.73 2.03 -9.22
C VAL A 72 3.51 1.12 -9.39
N PHE A 73 3.42 0.06 -8.59
CA PHE A 73 2.26 -0.82 -8.49
C PHE A 73 0.94 -0.10 -8.17
N TYR A 74 1.01 1.13 -7.68
CA TYR A 74 -0.15 1.96 -7.36
C TYR A 74 -0.35 3.11 -8.34
N ALA A 75 0.15 2.96 -9.56
CA ALA A 75 0.09 3.99 -10.61
C ALA A 75 -1.30 4.62 -10.78
N PRO A 76 -2.44 3.88 -10.80
CA PRO A 76 -3.74 4.52 -10.96
C PRO A 76 -4.10 5.52 -9.84
N MET A 77 -3.64 5.27 -8.61
CA MET A 77 -3.83 6.20 -7.49
C MET A 77 -2.98 7.47 -7.66
N TYR A 78 -1.72 7.32 -8.06
CA TYR A 78 -0.84 8.48 -8.28
C TYR A 78 -1.27 9.31 -9.47
N VAL A 79 -1.76 8.67 -10.54
CA VAL A 79 -2.42 9.35 -11.66
C VAL A 79 -3.62 10.14 -11.16
N ALA A 80 -4.49 9.55 -10.33
CA ALA A 80 -5.65 10.25 -9.80
C ALA A 80 -5.26 11.52 -9.00
N ILE A 81 -4.10 11.49 -8.31
CA ILE A 81 -3.58 12.65 -7.60
C ILE A 81 -3.00 13.67 -8.59
N ASN A 82 -2.11 13.27 -9.50
CA ASN A 82 -1.36 14.21 -10.34
C ASN A 82 -2.16 14.79 -11.50
N GLU A 83 -3.15 14.04 -12.02
CA GLU A 83 -4.07 14.54 -13.06
C GLU A 83 -5.23 15.37 -12.47
N GLY A 84 -5.26 15.55 -11.14
CA GLY A 84 -6.22 16.45 -10.49
C GLY A 84 -7.63 15.84 -10.31
N PHE A 85 -7.80 14.52 -10.42
CA PHE A 85 -9.13 13.91 -10.31
C PHE A 85 -9.72 14.00 -8.89
N PHE A 86 -8.87 14.07 -7.87
CA PHE A 86 -9.33 14.33 -6.51
C PHE A 86 -9.76 15.78 -6.32
N GLU A 87 -9.03 16.74 -6.88
CA GLU A 87 -9.38 18.16 -6.85
C GLU A 87 -10.70 18.42 -7.59
N GLU A 88 -10.95 17.75 -8.73
CA GLU A 88 -12.24 17.79 -9.43
C GLU A 88 -13.41 17.34 -8.57
N GLU A 89 -13.20 16.37 -7.69
CA GLU A 89 -14.17 15.88 -6.70
C GLU A 89 -14.22 16.77 -5.43
N GLY A 90 -13.41 17.82 -5.36
CA GLY A 90 -13.33 18.71 -4.19
C GLY A 90 -12.52 18.16 -3.04
N LEU A 91 -11.60 17.23 -3.29
CA LEU A 91 -10.73 16.62 -2.30
C LEU A 91 -9.28 17.03 -2.50
N ASN A 92 -8.53 17.14 -1.38
CA ASN A 92 -7.08 17.26 -1.35
C ASN A 92 -6.52 16.06 -0.61
N ILE A 93 -5.60 15.31 -1.21
CA ILE A 93 -5.04 14.09 -0.61
C ILE A 93 -3.76 14.43 0.16
N ASP A 94 -3.79 14.21 1.47
CA ASP A 94 -2.59 14.20 2.33
C ASP A 94 -2.05 12.77 2.39
N LEU A 95 -1.13 12.45 1.46
CA LEU A 95 -0.58 11.10 1.28
C LEU A 95 0.63 10.87 2.17
N SER A 96 0.54 9.83 3.00
CA SER A 96 1.64 9.34 3.85
C SER A 96 1.89 7.85 3.63
N THR A 97 3.09 7.37 4.00
CA THR A 97 3.50 5.97 3.77
C THR A 97 3.72 5.25 5.11
N GLY A 98 3.04 4.12 5.31
CA GLY A 98 3.12 3.31 6.54
C GLY A 98 4.36 2.40 6.61
N GLN A 99 4.84 1.92 5.47
CA GLN A 99 5.91 0.94 5.32
C GLN A 99 5.58 -0.42 5.96
N GLY A 100 4.39 -0.91 5.66
CA GLY A 100 3.86 -2.20 6.09
C GLY A 100 2.34 -2.14 6.28
N ALA A 101 1.64 -3.20 5.87
CA ALA A 101 0.17 -3.23 5.94
C ALA A 101 -0.34 -3.12 7.39
N ASP A 102 0.34 -3.78 8.33
CA ASP A 102 0.08 -3.67 9.77
C ASP A 102 0.27 -2.23 10.31
N LYS A 103 1.27 -1.51 9.79
CA LYS A 103 1.52 -0.11 10.18
C LYS A 103 0.48 0.82 9.58
N THR A 104 0.08 0.62 8.31
CA THR A 104 -1.02 1.36 7.68
C THR A 104 -2.33 1.16 8.44
N MET A 105 -2.66 -0.08 8.80
CA MET A 105 -3.81 -0.37 9.65
C MET A 105 -3.73 0.33 11.01
N GLN A 106 -2.54 0.37 11.62
CA GLN A 106 -2.32 1.09 12.87
C GLN A 106 -2.56 2.60 12.72
N GLN A 107 -2.14 3.24 11.61
CA GLN A 107 -2.41 4.66 11.35
C GLN A 107 -3.92 4.92 11.26
N LEU A 108 -4.66 4.07 10.55
CA LEU A 108 -6.12 4.18 10.47
C LEU A 108 -6.77 4.04 11.85
N LEU A 109 -6.47 2.95 12.57
CA LEU A 109 -7.13 2.66 13.86
C LEU A 109 -6.78 3.65 14.98
N SER A 110 -5.68 4.38 14.84
CA SER A 110 -5.29 5.47 15.76
C SER A 110 -5.84 6.84 15.37
N GLY A 111 -6.57 6.94 14.24
CA GLY A 111 -7.12 8.18 13.73
C GLY A 111 -6.09 9.13 13.12
N ASN A 112 -4.88 8.65 12.79
CA ASN A 112 -3.86 9.41 12.08
C ASN A 112 -4.08 9.41 10.56
N ALA A 113 -4.84 8.46 10.03
CA ALA A 113 -5.31 8.42 8.66
C ALA A 113 -6.84 8.26 8.63
N ASP A 114 -7.48 8.80 7.60
CA ASP A 114 -8.91 8.66 7.33
C ASP A 114 -9.18 7.43 6.47
N ILE A 115 -8.26 7.14 5.55
CA ILE A 115 -8.30 6.00 4.64
C ILE A 115 -6.96 5.27 4.72
N GLY A 116 -7.02 3.95 4.86
CA GLY A 116 -5.89 3.04 4.71
C GLY A 116 -5.88 2.42 3.33
N PHE A 117 -4.68 2.22 2.77
CA PHE A 117 -4.46 1.59 1.49
C PHE A 117 -3.40 0.51 1.60
N SER A 118 -3.82 -0.73 1.71
CA SER A 118 -2.95 -1.91 1.84
C SER A 118 -3.73 -3.19 1.51
N GLY A 119 -3.14 -4.35 1.81
CA GLY A 119 -3.83 -5.62 1.67
C GLY A 119 -5.03 -5.74 2.61
N PRO A 120 -6.19 -6.24 2.11
CA PRO A 120 -7.42 -6.39 2.90
C PRO A 120 -7.35 -7.50 3.94
N GLU A 121 -6.27 -8.31 3.97
CA GLU A 121 -6.02 -9.27 5.06
C GLU A 121 -6.03 -8.58 6.42
N GLN A 122 -5.59 -7.33 6.48
CA GLN A 122 -5.60 -6.55 7.72
C GLN A 122 -7.03 -6.30 8.20
N VAL A 123 -7.97 -6.06 7.28
CA VAL A 123 -9.41 -5.91 7.63
C VAL A 123 -9.94 -7.22 8.20
N VAL A 124 -9.63 -8.36 7.57
CA VAL A 124 -10.02 -9.69 8.05
C VAL A 124 -9.45 -9.96 9.44
N TYR A 125 -8.17 -9.62 9.69
CA TYR A 125 -7.54 -9.81 11.00
C TYR A 125 -8.18 -8.95 12.10
N ILE A 126 -8.46 -7.68 11.81
CA ILE A 126 -9.10 -6.77 12.78
C ILE A 126 -10.54 -7.20 13.07
N TYR A 127 -11.28 -7.65 12.06
CA TYR A 127 -12.62 -8.21 12.25
C TYR A 127 -12.59 -9.43 13.19
N ASN A 128 -11.65 -10.35 12.99
CA ASN A 128 -11.48 -11.53 13.83
C ASN A 128 -11.03 -11.23 15.27
N GLN A 129 -10.47 -10.04 15.52
CA GLN A 129 -10.17 -9.58 16.88
C GLN A 129 -11.42 -9.08 17.64
N GLY A 130 -12.59 -9.04 16.98
CA GLY A 130 -13.85 -8.64 17.59
C GLY A 130 -13.98 -7.15 17.88
N ARG A 131 -13.27 -6.31 17.13
CA ARG A 131 -13.39 -4.85 17.25
C ARG A 131 -14.76 -4.39 16.76
N GLU A 132 -15.48 -3.58 17.54
CA GLU A 132 -16.82 -3.08 17.19
C GLU A 132 -16.76 -2.12 15.98
N ASP A 133 -15.80 -1.16 15.99
CA ASP A 133 -15.51 -0.28 14.86
C ASP A 133 -14.41 -0.88 14.01
N TYR A 134 -14.74 -1.93 13.28
CA TYR A 134 -13.82 -2.61 12.36
C TYR A 134 -13.71 -1.86 11.02
N PRO A 135 -12.58 -2.00 10.30
CA PRO A 135 -12.43 -1.42 8.97
C PRO A 135 -13.31 -2.13 7.94
N VAL A 136 -13.79 -1.37 6.94
CA VAL A 136 -14.57 -1.84 5.80
C VAL A 136 -13.85 -1.44 4.52
N VAL A 137 -13.67 -2.40 3.62
CA VAL A 137 -13.09 -2.18 2.28
C VAL A 137 -14.16 -1.55 1.40
N PHE A 138 -13.79 -0.54 0.60
CA PHE A 138 -14.72 0.14 -0.29
C PHE A 138 -14.19 0.34 -1.72
N GLY A 139 -12.94 -0.06 -1.98
CA GLY A 139 -12.38 0.02 -3.31
C GLY A 139 -11.15 -0.87 -3.48
N GLN A 140 -10.96 -1.43 -4.66
CA GLN A 140 -9.82 -2.25 -5.05
C GLN A 140 -9.00 -1.53 -6.14
N LEU A 141 -7.67 -1.54 -6.00
CA LEU A 141 -6.77 -0.94 -6.99
C LEU A 141 -5.98 -1.98 -7.77
N THR A 142 -5.54 -3.04 -7.10
CA THR A 142 -4.76 -4.12 -7.71
C THR A 142 -5.39 -5.48 -7.43
N GLN A 143 -5.27 -6.39 -8.42
CA GLN A 143 -5.96 -7.68 -8.40
C GLN A 143 -5.04 -8.90 -8.46
N LYS A 144 -3.72 -8.69 -8.36
CA LYS A 144 -2.72 -9.76 -8.31
C LYS A 144 -1.62 -9.39 -7.32
N ASP A 145 -0.85 -10.36 -6.87
CA ASP A 145 0.40 -10.08 -6.16
C ASP A 145 1.34 -9.29 -7.06
N GLY A 146 1.97 -8.25 -6.53
CA GLY A 146 2.85 -7.36 -7.29
C GLY A 146 4.31 -7.76 -7.25
N SER A 147 4.66 -8.92 -6.67
CA SER A 147 6.04 -9.36 -6.57
C SER A 147 6.47 -10.25 -7.74
N PHE A 148 7.75 -10.15 -8.04
CA PHE A 148 8.46 -10.97 -9.02
C PHE A 148 9.51 -11.80 -8.30
N LEU A 149 9.65 -13.05 -8.71
CA LEU A 149 10.73 -13.90 -8.26
C LEU A 149 11.99 -13.57 -9.07
N VAL A 150 13.05 -13.21 -8.38
CA VAL A 150 14.36 -12.90 -8.98
C VAL A 150 15.34 -13.97 -8.58
N GLY A 151 15.96 -14.63 -9.57
CA GLY A 151 17.02 -15.60 -9.41
C GLY A 151 18.40 -14.96 -9.55
N ARG A 152 19.46 -15.73 -9.22
CA ARG A 152 20.86 -15.28 -9.38
C ARG A 152 21.24 -15.08 -10.84
N GLU A 153 20.70 -15.90 -11.73
CA GLU A 153 20.95 -15.92 -13.16
C GLU A 153 19.62 -15.95 -13.92
N ALA A 154 19.66 -15.65 -15.21
CA ALA A 154 18.50 -15.76 -16.08
C ALA A 154 18.15 -17.23 -16.35
N GLU A 155 16.86 -17.54 -16.31
CA GLU A 155 16.32 -18.89 -16.55
C GLU A 155 15.22 -18.77 -17.63
N GLU A 156 15.52 -19.09 -18.90
CA GLU A 156 14.57 -18.96 -20.01
C GLU A 156 13.35 -19.89 -19.86
N ASP A 157 13.56 -21.09 -19.28
CA ASP A 157 12.52 -22.09 -19.04
C ASP A 157 12.35 -22.34 -17.51
N PHE A 158 12.10 -21.25 -16.75
CA PHE A 158 11.92 -21.36 -15.30
C PHE A 158 10.72 -22.25 -14.94
N ASP A 159 10.96 -23.23 -14.05
CA ASP A 159 9.94 -24.10 -13.49
C ASP A 159 9.95 -23.98 -11.97
N TRP A 160 8.81 -23.63 -11.39
CA TRP A 160 8.65 -23.48 -9.93
C TRP A 160 9.07 -24.73 -9.15
N SER A 161 8.94 -25.92 -9.71
CA SER A 161 9.39 -27.17 -9.06
C SER A 161 10.91 -27.24 -8.88
N SER A 162 11.70 -26.46 -9.66
CA SER A 162 13.15 -26.33 -9.53
C SER A 162 13.61 -25.67 -8.23
N LEU A 163 12.70 -24.99 -7.53
CA LEU A 163 12.96 -24.35 -6.23
C LEU A 163 13.17 -25.33 -5.09
N LYS A 164 12.97 -26.64 -5.31
CA LYS A 164 13.23 -27.65 -4.29
C LYS A 164 14.66 -27.60 -3.77
N GLY A 165 14.82 -27.45 -2.45
CA GLY A 165 16.10 -27.32 -1.76
C GLY A 165 16.73 -25.94 -1.83
N LYS A 166 16.07 -24.95 -2.44
CA LYS A 166 16.56 -23.58 -2.58
C LYS A 166 16.24 -22.71 -1.37
N GLU A 167 17.07 -21.69 -1.17
CA GLU A 167 16.83 -20.63 -0.19
C GLU A 167 16.15 -19.45 -0.90
N ILE A 168 14.99 -19.02 -0.37
CA ILE A 168 14.17 -17.98 -0.97
C ILE A 168 13.93 -16.87 0.06
N ILE A 169 14.33 -15.64 -0.22
CA ILE A 169 13.94 -14.49 0.58
C ILE A 169 12.49 -14.14 0.22
N GLY A 170 11.57 -14.44 1.14
CA GLY A 170 10.16 -14.13 1.02
C GLY A 170 9.79 -12.81 1.67
N GLY A 171 8.50 -12.60 1.82
CA GLY A 171 7.93 -11.46 2.52
C GLY A 171 7.92 -11.59 4.04
N ARG A 172 7.24 -10.66 4.70
CA ARG A 172 7.00 -10.71 6.14
C ARG A 172 5.98 -11.81 6.49
N PRO A 173 6.22 -12.61 7.54
CA PRO A 173 5.28 -13.64 7.97
C PRO A 173 3.86 -13.10 8.20
N GLY A 174 2.87 -13.75 7.59
CA GLY A 174 1.46 -13.35 7.66
C GLY A 174 1.10 -12.10 6.85
N GLY A 175 1.97 -11.64 5.95
CA GLY A 175 1.67 -10.67 4.91
C GLY A 175 1.30 -11.36 3.61
N ILE A 176 0.44 -10.72 2.79
CA ILE A 176 0.00 -11.33 1.52
C ILE A 176 1.17 -11.75 0.62
N PRO A 177 2.27 -10.98 0.46
CA PRO A 177 3.37 -11.39 -0.44
C PRO A 177 3.99 -12.74 -0.08
N GLU A 178 4.22 -13.00 1.22
CA GLU A 178 4.74 -14.30 1.65
C GLU A 178 3.71 -15.41 1.46
N MET A 179 2.47 -15.16 1.88
CA MET A 179 1.40 -16.15 1.76
C MET A 179 1.09 -16.50 0.30
N ALA A 180 1.15 -15.52 -0.61
CA ALA A 180 0.98 -15.75 -2.05
C ALA A 180 2.14 -16.57 -2.64
N LEU A 181 3.38 -16.28 -2.24
CA LEU A 181 4.55 -17.06 -2.65
C LEU A 181 4.43 -18.52 -2.16
N GLU A 182 4.09 -18.74 -0.89
CA GLU A 182 3.88 -20.10 -0.37
C GLU A 182 2.71 -20.83 -1.06
N TYR A 183 1.64 -20.09 -1.37
CA TYR A 183 0.53 -20.65 -2.15
C TYR A 183 1.00 -21.12 -3.52
N VAL A 184 1.78 -20.30 -4.24
CA VAL A 184 2.34 -20.66 -5.55
C VAL A 184 3.26 -21.89 -5.45
N LEU A 185 4.10 -21.98 -4.41
CA LEU A 185 4.94 -23.14 -4.18
C LEU A 185 4.09 -24.41 -3.99
N LYS A 186 3.01 -24.33 -3.18
CA LYS A 186 2.08 -25.47 -2.94
C LYS A 186 1.36 -25.90 -4.22
N GLU A 187 0.87 -24.95 -5.03
CA GLU A 187 0.23 -25.25 -6.32
C GLU A 187 1.17 -25.95 -7.31
N ASN A 188 2.49 -25.72 -7.17
CA ASN A 188 3.54 -26.36 -7.96
C ASN A 188 4.14 -27.61 -7.27
N GLY A 189 3.46 -28.16 -6.26
CA GLY A 189 3.81 -29.41 -5.62
C GLY A 189 4.97 -29.34 -4.63
N LEU A 190 5.34 -28.16 -4.16
CA LEU A 190 6.37 -27.95 -3.15
C LEU A 190 5.73 -27.66 -1.78
N ASP A 191 6.31 -28.25 -0.74
CA ASP A 191 5.99 -27.93 0.64
C ASP A 191 6.89 -26.77 1.12
N PRO A 192 6.35 -25.57 1.39
CA PRO A 192 7.16 -24.42 1.81
C PRO A 192 7.93 -24.64 3.12
N GLU A 193 7.51 -25.55 3.97
CA GLU A 193 8.19 -25.85 5.23
C GLU A 193 9.31 -26.88 5.08
N ASN A 194 9.19 -27.81 4.12
CA ASN A 194 10.09 -28.96 4.01
C ASN A 194 10.90 -29.00 2.70
N ASP A 195 10.40 -28.39 1.62
CA ASP A 195 11.03 -28.47 0.31
C ASP A 195 11.86 -27.23 -0.04
N VAL A 196 11.66 -26.09 0.64
CA VAL A 196 12.43 -24.86 0.44
C VAL A 196 12.87 -24.26 1.78
N ASN A 197 13.88 -23.39 1.75
CA ASN A 197 14.31 -22.64 2.93
C ASN A 197 13.81 -21.18 2.81
N MET A 198 12.65 -20.88 3.43
CA MET A 198 12.06 -19.54 3.41
C MET A 198 12.76 -18.61 4.41
N VAL A 199 13.40 -17.55 3.91
CA VAL A 199 14.00 -16.48 4.73
C VAL A 199 13.00 -15.34 4.87
N THR A 200 12.36 -15.22 6.04
CA THR A 200 11.26 -14.27 6.29
C THR A 200 11.59 -13.21 7.34
N ASN A 201 12.83 -13.19 7.83
CA ASN A 201 13.30 -12.30 8.89
C ASN A 201 14.07 -11.08 8.36
N VAL A 202 13.98 -10.79 7.07
CA VAL A 202 14.58 -9.60 6.43
C VAL A 202 13.51 -8.53 6.29
N ASP A 203 13.81 -7.29 6.72
CA ASP A 203 12.90 -6.17 6.52
C ASP A 203 12.67 -5.91 5.03
N PHE A 204 11.43 -5.55 4.67
CA PHE A 204 11.00 -5.34 3.29
C PHE A 204 11.95 -4.47 2.46
N THR A 205 12.43 -3.38 3.04
CA THR A 205 13.35 -2.43 2.37
C THR A 205 14.80 -2.95 2.25
N ALA A 206 15.13 -4.06 2.92
CA ALA A 206 16.47 -4.62 2.95
C ALA A 206 16.62 -5.90 2.10
N THR A 207 15.52 -6.46 1.57
CA THR A 207 15.52 -7.75 0.87
C THR A 207 16.43 -7.78 -0.36
N ALA A 208 16.37 -6.78 -1.23
CA ALA A 208 17.24 -6.68 -2.40
C ALA A 208 18.72 -6.56 -2.01
N GLY A 209 19.03 -5.80 -0.95
CA GLY A 209 20.38 -5.67 -0.42
C GLY A 209 20.92 -6.97 0.18
N ALA A 210 20.08 -7.71 0.90
CA ALA A 210 20.42 -9.02 1.45
C ALA A 210 20.72 -10.02 0.33
N PHE A 211 19.84 -10.05 -0.70
CA PHE A 211 20.08 -10.87 -1.89
C PHE A 211 21.38 -10.49 -2.60
N LYS A 212 21.60 -9.23 -2.90
CA LYS A 212 22.83 -8.72 -3.53
C LYS A 212 24.09 -9.07 -2.73
N SER A 213 23.98 -9.19 -1.39
CA SER A 213 25.06 -9.58 -0.50
C SER A 213 25.29 -11.10 -0.39
N GLY A 214 24.50 -11.91 -1.10
CA GLY A 214 24.69 -13.36 -1.20
C GLY A 214 23.70 -14.19 -0.39
N THR A 215 22.70 -13.60 0.28
CA THR A 215 21.63 -14.34 0.97
C THR A 215 20.60 -14.81 -0.07
N GLY A 216 20.15 -16.06 0.05
CA GLY A 216 19.13 -16.66 -0.81
C GLY A 216 19.62 -17.03 -2.22
N ASP A 217 19.05 -18.05 -2.80
CA ASP A 217 19.17 -18.37 -4.22
C ASP A 217 18.20 -17.52 -5.05
N TYR A 218 17.03 -17.22 -4.44
CA TYR A 218 15.98 -16.38 -5.02
C TYR A 218 15.48 -15.36 -4.01
N VAL A 219 14.82 -14.32 -4.52
CA VAL A 219 14.16 -13.29 -3.71
C VAL A 219 12.87 -12.85 -4.39
N ALA A 220 11.79 -12.69 -3.61
CA ALA A 220 10.57 -12.06 -4.08
C ALA A 220 10.66 -10.54 -3.87
N LEU A 221 10.57 -9.76 -4.95
CA LEU A 221 10.71 -8.31 -4.93
C LEU A 221 9.56 -7.65 -5.67
N PHE A 222 9.12 -6.51 -5.14
CA PHE A 222 8.23 -5.60 -5.86
C PHE A 222 9.01 -4.68 -6.81
N GLU A 223 8.34 -4.18 -7.80
CA GLU A 223 8.85 -3.14 -8.67
C GLU A 223 8.82 -1.73 -7.98
N PRO A 224 9.75 -0.84 -8.26
CA PRO A 224 10.84 -0.94 -9.27
C PRO A 224 12.08 -1.72 -8.81
N THR A 225 12.07 -2.26 -7.60
CA THR A 225 13.27 -2.87 -6.98
C THR A 225 13.73 -4.11 -7.76
N ALA A 226 12.80 -4.92 -8.30
CA ALA A 226 13.12 -6.09 -9.11
C ALA A 226 13.85 -5.69 -10.40
N THR A 227 13.26 -4.77 -11.18
CA THR A 227 13.90 -4.23 -12.41
C THR A 227 15.22 -3.52 -12.13
N MET A 228 15.35 -2.75 -11.06
CA MET A 228 16.60 -2.09 -10.69
C MET A 228 17.69 -3.10 -10.34
N LEU A 229 17.36 -4.16 -9.60
CA LEU A 229 18.29 -5.23 -9.27
C LEU A 229 18.77 -5.96 -10.54
N GLU A 230 17.87 -6.23 -11.48
CA GLU A 230 18.19 -6.83 -12.77
C GLU A 230 19.08 -5.92 -13.62
N ASN A 231 18.76 -4.64 -13.76
CA ASN A 231 19.55 -3.66 -14.50
C ASN A 231 20.97 -3.49 -13.92
N ASP A 232 21.13 -3.62 -12.61
CA ASP A 232 22.41 -3.60 -11.92
C ASP A 232 23.21 -4.91 -12.06
N GLY A 233 22.66 -5.93 -12.73
CA GLY A 233 23.27 -7.27 -12.87
C GLY A 233 23.33 -8.02 -11.55
N GLY A 234 22.45 -7.70 -10.58
CA GLY A 234 22.38 -8.35 -9.28
C GLY A 234 21.51 -9.61 -9.25
N GLY A 235 20.79 -9.90 -10.34
CA GLY A 235 19.92 -11.04 -10.54
C GLY A 235 19.10 -10.88 -11.81
N SER A 236 18.19 -11.83 -12.08
CA SER A 236 17.28 -11.77 -13.23
C SER A 236 15.86 -12.12 -12.77
N ILE A 237 14.86 -11.40 -13.26
CA ILE A 237 13.46 -11.74 -13.06
C ILE A 237 13.17 -13.05 -13.79
N VAL A 238 12.72 -14.09 -13.07
CA VAL A 238 12.45 -15.42 -13.62
C VAL A 238 10.96 -15.73 -13.69
N SER A 239 10.13 -15.14 -12.83
CA SER A 239 8.67 -15.34 -12.85
C SER A 239 7.93 -14.23 -12.09
N SER A 240 6.62 -14.12 -12.36
CA SER A 240 5.70 -13.30 -11.57
C SER A 240 4.95 -14.16 -10.55
N VAL A 241 5.04 -13.83 -9.27
CA VAL A 241 4.24 -14.48 -8.23
C VAL A 241 2.76 -14.24 -8.46
N GLY A 242 2.39 -13.00 -8.84
CA GLY A 242 1.00 -12.63 -9.05
C GLY A 242 0.33 -13.30 -10.25
N GLU A 243 1.08 -13.53 -11.34
CA GLU A 243 0.56 -14.28 -12.48
C GLU A 243 0.24 -15.72 -12.09
N GLN A 244 1.12 -16.37 -11.33
CA GLN A 244 0.95 -17.74 -10.85
C GLN A 244 -0.12 -17.85 -9.78
N ALA A 245 -0.18 -16.92 -8.84
CA ALA A 245 -1.22 -16.89 -7.82
C ALA A 245 -2.61 -16.60 -8.41
N GLY A 246 -2.69 -15.89 -9.55
CA GLY A 246 -3.95 -15.46 -10.18
C GLY A 246 -4.65 -14.34 -9.42
N ASN A 247 -5.91 -14.04 -9.81
CA ASN A 247 -6.63 -12.90 -9.26
C ASN A 247 -7.02 -13.09 -7.80
N ILE A 248 -6.70 -12.09 -6.97
CA ILE A 248 -7.09 -11.96 -5.56
C ILE A 248 -7.40 -10.48 -5.28
N ALA A 249 -8.17 -10.18 -4.24
CA ALA A 249 -8.28 -8.81 -3.74
C ALA A 249 -6.94 -8.46 -3.06
N TYR A 250 -6.05 -7.72 -3.79
CA TYR A 250 -4.66 -7.55 -3.34
C TYR A 250 -4.42 -6.25 -2.59
N THR A 251 -4.51 -5.09 -3.25
CA THR A 251 -4.41 -3.81 -2.55
C THR A 251 -5.72 -3.04 -2.66
N CYS A 252 -6.27 -2.72 -1.50
CA CYS A 252 -7.60 -2.15 -1.37
C CYS A 252 -7.59 -0.89 -0.51
N PHE A 253 -8.55 0.00 -0.75
CA PHE A 253 -8.88 1.13 0.11
C PHE A 253 -9.90 0.70 1.16
N TYR A 254 -9.65 1.07 2.40
CA TYR A 254 -10.53 0.78 3.51
C TYR A 254 -10.53 1.93 4.52
N THR A 255 -11.62 2.06 5.25
CA THR A 255 -11.77 3.01 6.34
C THR A 255 -12.53 2.36 7.49
N THR A 256 -12.55 2.98 8.68
CA THR A 256 -13.37 2.44 9.77
C THR A 256 -14.86 2.56 9.44
N LYS A 257 -15.65 1.62 9.96
CA LYS A 257 -17.11 1.65 9.74
C LYS A 257 -17.72 2.99 10.18
N SER A 258 -17.29 3.52 11.32
CA SER A 258 -17.77 4.81 11.83
C SER A 258 -17.44 5.96 10.87
N TYR A 259 -16.21 6.03 10.34
CA TYR A 259 -15.83 7.08 9.39
C TYR A 259 -16.65 6.99 8.09
N MET A 260 -16.88 5.78 7.58
CA MET A 260 -17.71 5.55 6.39
C MET A 260 -19.16 6.01 6.61
N ASP A 261 -19.75 5.66 7.76
CA ASP A 261 -21.11 6.03 8.10
C ASP A 261 -21.27 7.56 8.28
N GLU A 262 -20.25 8.24 8.81
CA GLU A 262 -20.25 9.68 9.06
C GLU A 262 -19.89 10.50 7.81
N ASN A 263 -19.14 9.94 6.86
CA ASN A 263 -18.58 10.66 5.71
C ASN A 263 -18.83 9.94 4.37
N PRO A 264 -20.05 9.45 4.06
CA PRO A 264 -20.30 8.67 2.85
C PRO A 264 -20.03 9.47 1.56
N GLU A 265 -20.23 10.80 1.59
CA GLU A 265 -19.96 11.66 0.43
C GLU A 265 -18.46 11.76 0.12
N ILE A 266 -17.61 11.75 1.15
CA ILE A 266 -16.14 11.76 0.97
C ILE A 266 -15.69 10.45 0.32
N ILE A 267 -16.21 9.32 0.83
CA ILE A 267 -15.88 8.00 0.28
C ILE A 267 -16.33 7.90 -1.18
N GLN A 268 -17.54 8.39 -1.53
CA GLN A 268 -18.01 8.40 -2.91
C GLN A 268 -17.09 9.22 -3.82
N LYS A 269 -16.77 10.46 -3.44
CA LYS A 269 -15.87 11.35 -4.18
C LYS A 269 -14.48 10.74 -4.36
N PHE A 270 -13.96 10.14 -3.29
CA PHE A 270 -12.67 9.44 -3.33
C PHE A 270 -12.72 8.28 -4.33
N THR A 271 -13.77 7.47 -4.30
CA THR A 271 -13.94 6.33 -5.21
C THR A 271 -14.10 6.78 -6.67
N ASN A 272 -14.82 7.88 -6.92
CA ASN A 272 -14.94 8.48 -8.26
C ASN A 272 -13.57 8.87 -8.82
N ALA A 273 -12.74 9.55 -8.01
CA ALA A 273 -11.40 9.96 -8.42
C ALA A 273 -10.49 8.75 -8.72
N ILE A 274 -10.56 7.71 -7.89
CA ILE A 274 -9.80 6.46 -8.12
C ILE A 274 -10.25 5.81 -9.42
N TYR A 275 -11.55 5.73 -9.70
CA TYR A 275 -12.03 5.15 -10.95
C TYR A 275 -11.57 5.93 -12.19
N LYS A 276 -11.58 7.27 -12.14
CA LYS A 276 -10.99 8.11 -13.19
C LYS A 276 -9.51 7.77 -13.42
N GLY A 277 -8.74 7.57 -12.34
CA GLY A 277 -7.34 7.16 -12.43
C GLY A 277 -7.15 5.76 -13.04
N GLN A 278 -8.00 4.80 -12.70
CA GLN A 278 -8.00 3.46 -13.30
C GLN A 278 -8.32 3.52 -14.80
N LEU A 279 -9.36 4.25 -15.20
CA LEU A 279 -9.71 4.46 -16.61
C LEU A 279 -8.58 5.14 -17.39
N TRP A 280 -7.96 6.15 -16.77
CA TRP A 280 -6.85 6.88 -17.40
C TRP A 280 -5.67 5.95 -17.70
N VAL A 281 -5.27 5.11 -16.74
CA VAL A 281 -4.18 4.13 -16.91
C VAL A 281 -4.50 3.08 -17.99
N GLN A 282 -5.77 2.68 -18.12
CA GLN A 282 -6.20 1.76 -19.19
C GLN A 282 -6.08 2.38 -20.58
N GLN A 283 -6.29 3.70 -20.70
CA GLN A 283 -6.36 4.41 -21.98
C GLN A 283 -5.04 5.01 -22.44
N HIS A 284 -4.00 5.04 -21.58
CA HIS A 284 -2.74 5.70 -21.86
C HIS A 284 -1.58 4.71 -21.96
N THR A 285 -0.54 5.13 -22.68
CA THR A 285 0.73 4.36 -22.82
C THR A 285 1.51 4.37 -21.52
N SER A 286 2.44 3.43 -21.38
CA SER A 286 3.30 3.36 -20.19
C SER A 286 4.20 4.58 -20.06
N GLU A 287 4.59 5.23 -21.17
CA GLU A 287 5.34 6.48 -21.17
C GLU A 287 4.52 7.66 -20.64
N GLU A 288 3.24 7.77 -21.02
CA GLU A 288 2.34 8.82 -20.52
C GLU A 288 2.04 8.61 -19.04
N ILE A 289 1.84 7.36 -18.60
CA ILE A 289 1.66 7.03 -17.19
C ILE A 289 2.92 7.38 -16.40
N ALA A 290 4.11 7.02 -16.92
CA ALA A 290 5.38 7.35 -16.28
C ALA A 290 5.58 8.86 -16.16
N ASP A 291 5.21 9.65 -17.17
CA ASP A 291 5.25 11.12 -17.11
C ASP A 291 4.36 11.65 -15.98
N SER A 292 3.14 11.14 -15.87
CA SER A 292 2.21 11.56 -14.82
C SER A 292 2.72 11.23 -13.41
N ILE A 293 3.29 10.04 -13.18
CA ILE A 293 3.62 9.60 -11.81
C ILE A 293 5.07 9.80 -11.37
N SER A 294 5.96 10.26 -12.26
CA SER A 294 7.41 10.38 -12.00
C SER A 294 7.76 11.21 -10.76
N SER A 295 6.94 12.21 -10.41
CA SER A 295 7.13 13.05 -9.23
C SER A 295 7.09 12.26 -7.90
N PHE A 296 6.43 11.10 -7.87
CA PHE A 296 6.38 10.21 -6.72
C PHE A 296 7.64 9.35 -6.56
N PHE A 297 8.49 9.28 -7.60
CA PHE A 297 9.66 8.40 -7.66
C PHE A 297 10.95 9.20 -7.93
N PRO A 298 11.31 10.18 -7.06
CA PRO A 298 12.49 10.99 -7.28
C PRO A 298 13.76 10.14 -7.30
N GLY A 299 14.56 10.29 -8.37
CA GLY A 299 15.81 9.54 -8.55
C GLY A 299 15.66 8.20 -9.26
N THR A 300 14.45 7.81 -9.68
CA THR A 300 14.24 6.66 -10.56
C THR A 300 14.15 7.15 -12.00
N ASP A 301 14.94 6.53 -12.88
CA ASP A 301 14.93 6.85 -14.31
C ASP A 301 13.54 6.56 -14.92
N LYS A 302 13.09 7.44 -15.81
CA LYS A 302 11.78 7.28 -16.46
C LYS A 302 11.65 5.95 -17.19
N ASP A 303 12.69 5.51 -17.89
CA ASP A 303 12.69 4.25 -18.64
C ASP A 303 12.47 3.04 -17.71
N VAL A 304 12.95 3.10 -16.46
CA VAL A 304 12.67 2.08 -15.44
C VAL A 304 11.19 2.11 -15.05
N ILE A 305 10.61 3.29 -14.85
CA ILE A 305 9.19 3.42 -14.52
C ILE A 305 8.32 2.88 -15.64
N VAL A 306 8.64 3.19 -16.91
CA VAL A 306 7.96 2.66 -18.12
C VAL A 306 7.99 1.14 -18.11
N LYS A 307 9.19 0.55 -17.99
CA LYS A 307 9.35 -0.92 -17.96
C LYS A 307 8.51 -1.57 -16.84
N VAL A 308 8.51 -0.96 -15.67
CA VAL A 308 7.74 -1.44 -14.51
C VAL A 308 6.23 -1.39 -14.78
N ILE A 309 5.74 -0.33 -15.42
CA ILE A 309 4.32 -0.23 -15.80
C ILE A 309 3.98 -1.31 -16.83
N ASP A 310 4.85 -1.53 -17.82
CA ASP A 310 4.67 -2.61 -18.79
C ASP A 310 4.61 -3.99 -18.12
N ASN A 311 5.49 -4.25 -17.16
CA ASN A 311 5.49 -5.49 -16.40
C ASN A 311 4.14 -5.69 -15.67
N TYR A 312 3.61 -4.66 -14.99
CA TYR A 312 2.33 -4.77 -14.29
C TYR A 312 1.14 -4.85 -15.23
N LYS A 313 1.16 -4.14 -16.37
CA LYS A 313 0.13 -4.26 -17.40
C LYS A 313 0.12 -5.65 -18.03
N SER A 314 1.31 -6.23 -18.30
CA SER A 314 1.43 -7.54 -18.97
C SER A 314 0.82 -8.69 -18.16
N ILE A 315 0.75 -8.55 -16.84
CA ILE A 315 0.15 -9.54 -15.93
C ILE A 315 -1.26 -9.15 -15.47
N ASP A 316 -1.89 -8.10 -16.04
CA ASP A 316 -3.19 -7.57 -15.60
C ASP A 316 -3.24 -7.29 -14.09
N ALA A 317 -2.21 -6.63 -13.55
CA ALA A 317 -2.09 -6.40 -12.13
C ALA A 317 -3.07 -5.33 -11.59
N PHE A 318 -3.44 -4.34 -12.45
CA PHE A 318 -4.36 -3.27 -12.09
C PHE A 318 -5.81 -3.72 -12.21
N SER A 319 -6.64 -3.37 -11.21
CA SER A 319 -8.09 -3.57 -11.31
C SER A 319 -8.68 -2.61 -12.34
N GLU A 320 -9.61 -3.08 -13.17
CA GLU A 320 -10.28 -2.27 -14.19
C GLU A 320 -11.24 -1.24 -13.58
N THR A 321 -11.85 -1.58 -12.46
CA THR A 321 -12.78 -0.76 -11.69
C THR A 321 -12.43 -0.81 -10.21
N PRO A 322 -12.96 0.10 -9.38
CA PRO A 322 -12.74 0.03 -7.93
C PRO A 322 -13.58 -1.06 -7.24
N GLU A 323 -14.42 -1.81 -7.95
CA GLU A 323 -15.22 -2.88 -7.36
C GLU A 323 -14.34 -3.98 -6.77
N VAL A 324 -14.61 -4.35 -5.52
CA VAL A 324 -13.88 -5.43 -4.84
C VAL A 324 -14.45 -6.77 -5.29
N SER A 325 -13.58 -7.65 -5.82
CA SER A 325 -13.98 -8.98 -6.25
C SER A 325 -14.28 -9.89 -5.04
N GLU A 326 -15.50 -10.42 -4.97
CA GLU A 326 -15.86 -11.40 -3.93
C GLU A 326 -15.07 -12.69 -4.08
N ASP A 327 -14.92 -13.19 -5.31
CA ASP A 327 -14.10 -14.38 -5.60
C ASP A 327 -12.63 -14.12 -5.23
N GLY A 328 -12.12 -12.92 -5.55
CA GLY A 328 -10.76 -12.53 -5.22
C GLY A 328 -10.52 -12.43 -3.71
N LEU A 329 -11.47 -11.91 -2.94
CA LEU A 329 -11.39 -11.86 -1.48
C LEU A 329 -11.53 -13.26 -0.85
N ASN A 330 -12.42 -14.10 -1.36
CA ASN A 330 -12.57 -15.47 -0.91
C ASN A 330 -11.29 -16.28 -1.15
N LYS A 331 -10.67 -16.13 -2.33
CA LYS A 331 -9.38 -16.75 -2.62
C LYS A 331 -8.27 -16.25 -1.71
N LEU A 332 -8.23 -14.95 -1.40
CA LEU A 332 -7.29 -14.43 -0.41
C LEU A 332 -7.48 -15.11 0.96
N MET A 333 -8.73 -15.28 1.41
CA MET A 333 -9.00 -15.97 2.68
C MET A 333 -8.61 -17.47 2.61
N ASP A 334 -8.73 -18.13 1.45
CA ASP A 334 -8.22 -19.49 1.23
C ASP A 334 -6.69 -19.54 1.37
N ILE A 335 -5.99 -18.58 0.76
CA ILE A 335 -4.53 -18.45 0.86
C ILE A 335 -4.10 -18.24 2.32
N ILE A 336 -4.75 -17.33 3.06
CA ILE A 336 -4.45 -17.08 4.47
C ILE A 336 -4.66 -18.35 5.32
N GLN A 337 -5.79 -19.05 5.14
CA GLN A 337 -6.08 -20.27 5.89
C GLN A 337 -5.17 -21.43 5.49
N GLY A 338 -4.74 -21.47 4.23
CA GLY A 338 -3.75 -22.43 3.75
C GLY A 338 -2.34 -22.18 4.28
N TYR A 339 -2.03 -20.94 4.65
CA TYR A 339 -0.79 -20.54 5.33
C TYR A 339 -0.85 -20.88 6.82
N ASP A 340 -1.82 -20.32 7.54
CA ASP A 340 -2.08 -20.59 8.95
C ASP A 340 -3.57 -20.39 9.27
N SER A 341 -4.29 -21.48 9.46
CA SER A 341 -5.73 -21.46 9.75
C SER A 341 -6.09 -20.74 11.06
N SER A 342 -5.13 -20.51 11.95
CA SER A 342 -5.34 -19.76 13.19
C SER A 342 -5.47 -18.25 12.99
N LEU A 343 -5.04 -17.72 11.83
CA LEU A 343 -5.14 -16.28 11.51
C LEU A 343 -6.58 -15.84 11.25
N ILE A 344 -7.43 -16.74 10.73
CA ILE A 344 -8.84 -16.49 10.49
C ILE A 344 -9.65 -17.58 11.22
N GLN A 345 -10.15 -17.26 12.41
CA GLN A 345 -11.00 -18.16 13.20
C GLN A 345 -12.42 -18.23 12.63
N THR A 346 -12.91 -17.13 12.09
CA THR A 346 -14.21 -17.02 11.43
C THR A 346 -14.05 -16.21 10.16
N ARG A 347 -14.44 -16.79 9.01
CA ARG A 347 -14.52 -16.00 7.77
C ARG A 347 -15.64 -14.96 7.91
N PRO A 348 -15.33 -13.67 7.78
CA PRO A 348 -16.38 -12.68 7.68
C PRO A 348 -17.16 -12.84 6.38
N ASP A 349 -18.47 -12.60 6.42
CA ASP A 349 -19.25 -12.49 5.21
C ASP A 349 -18.76 -11.29 4.38
N PHE A 350 -18.74 -11.46 3.05
CA PHE A 350 -18.26 -10.43 2.13
C PHE A 350 -18.92 -9.05 2.41
N ASN A 351 -20.25 -8.99 2.45
CA ASN A 351 -21.02 -7.76 2.67
C ASN A 351 -20.87 -7.15 4.08
N VAL A 352 -20.17 -7.82 4.99
CA VAL A 352 -19.87 -7.27 6.32
C VAL A 352 -18.61 -6.43 6.29
N ILE A 353 -17.58 -6.89 5.55
CA ILE A 353 -16.27 -6.23 5.51
C ILE A 353 -15.99 -5.51 4.19
N VAL A 354 -16.90 -5.58 3.21
CA VAL A 354 -16.83 -4.87 1.93
C VAL A 354 -18.11 -4.09 1.68
N ASN A 355 -17.97 -2.88 1.16
CA ASN A 355 -19.07 -2.07 0.68
C ASN A 355 -18.78 -1.59 -0.75
N ASN A 356 -19.30 -2.32 -1.74
CA ASN A 356 -19.14 -2.00 -3.16
C ASN A 356 -20.09 -0.90 -3.68
N SER A 357 -21.03 -0.41 -2.87
CA SER A 357 -22.03 0.58 -3.35
C SER A 357 -21.38 1.85 -3.91
N PHE A 358 -20.23 2.26 -3.37
CA PHE A 358 -19.48 3.42 -3.86
C PHE A 358 -18.81 3.15 -5.21
N ALA A 359 -18.27 1.95 -5.42
CA ALA A 359 -17.70 1.52 -6.68
C ALA A 359 -18.77 1.37 -7.77
N GLU A 360 -19.90 0.73 -7.43
CA GLU A 360 -21.06 0.59 -8.33
C GLU A 360 -21.62 1.96 -8.76
N GLU A 361 -21.64 2.96 -7.87
CA GLU A 361 -22.08 4.32 -8.23
C GLU A 361 -21.04 5.03 -9.11
N ALA A 362 -19.74 4.88 -8.83
CA ALA A 362 -18.67 5.51 -9.59
C ALA A 362 -18.61 4.99 -11.05
N THR A 363 -19.06 3.76 -11.31
CA THR A 363 -18.98 3.09 -12.63
C THR A 363 -20.23 3.29 -13.50
N LYS A 364 -21.26 3.99 -13.01
CA LYS A 364 -22.49 4.31 -13.78
C LYS A 364 -22.26 5.41 -14.81
#